data_92118bb6602f4f4fbce6f6197fba17a9
#
_entry.id   92118bb6602f4f4fbce6f6197fba17a9
#
_cell.length_a   1.000
_cell.length_b   1.000
_cell.length_c   1.000
_cell.angle_alpha   90.00
_cell.angle_beta   90.00
_cell.angle_gamma   90.00
#
_symmetry.space_group_name_H-M   'P 1'
#
loop_
_entity.id
_entity.type
_entity.pdbx_description
1 polymer ?
#
loop_
_entity_poly.entity_id
_entity_poly.type
_entity_poly.pdbx_seq_one_letter_code
_entity_poly.pdbx_strand_id
1 'polypeptide(L)'
;QYGVFSPILRTHATAAGHIERRIWKYANFEQMRDAIYLRYALIPYIYTMARWSYDTGVGMCRPMYYNYPEADEAYRYEGQYMFGNDILVAPVTSSDKGTNVSEKDIWLPEGKWYEVMTGELIDGGSVVTRSFTREQIPYYYREGAIIPLYPRMMHLKKRPETLTLQFTPGARGEFNYYEDAGNNADYQTACTFTRITQNTEDGRTSCTIYPRTGSFDDMPEERAYRLEFLARNEAPTKVTFSDGTHAVYEYDAEGKKIVISVPKRACSSAITVIIE
;
A
#
# COMPACT_ATOMS: atom_id res chain seq x y z
N GLN A 1 13.18 -6.48 5.51
CA GLN A 1 12.21 -6.63 4.40
C GLN A 1 10.94 -7.36 4.87
N TYR A 2 11.07 -8.58 5.36
CA TYR A 2 9.94 -9.41 5.77
C TYR A 2 9.07 -8.77 6.86
N GLY A 3 9.68 -8.13 7.85
CA GLY A 3 8.96 -7.50 8.97
C GLY A 3 8.05 -6.35 8.57
N VAL A 4 8.31 -5.67 7.45
CA VAL A 4 7.44 -4.59 6.93
C VAL A 4 6.08 -5.15 6.53
N PHE A 5 6.07 -6.29 5.84
CA PHE A 5 4.88 -6.95 5.29
C PHE A 5 4.47 -8.17 6.13
N SER A 6 4.41 -7.98 7.42
CA SER A 6 3.91 -8.95 8.40
C SER A 6 2.81 -8.31 9.24
N PRO A 7 1.83 -9.05 9.76
CA PRO A 7 0.78 -8.49 10.61
C PRO A 7 1.36 -7.80 11.84
N ILE A 8 2.42 -8.38 12.44
CA ILE A 8 3.11 -7.86 13.61
C ILE A 8 4.61 -7.79 13.34
N LEU A 9 5.24 -6.66 13.64
CA LEU A 9 6.70 -6.50 13.66
C LEU A 9 7.18 -6.22 15.08
N ARG A 10 8.18 -6.98 15.53
CA ARG A 10 8.84 -6.79 16.81
C ARG A 10 10.34 -7.05 16.69
N THR A 11 11.16 -6.15 17.17
CA THR A 11 12.58 -6.45 17.40
C THR A 11 12.72 -7.23 18.71
N HIS A 12 13.33 -8.40 18.68
CA HIS A 12 13.43 -9.28 19.82
C HIS A 12 14.85 -9.86 19.94
N ALA A 13 15.28 -10.10 21.17
CA ALA A 13 16.48 -10.83 21.49
C ALA A 13 16.22 -11.79 22.64
N THR A 14 17.03 -12.85 22.71
CA THR A 14 17.08 -13.73 23.87
C THR A 14 17.96 -13.12 24.98
N ALA A 15 18.11 -13.80 26.11
CA ALA A 15 19.05 -13.45 27.15
C ALA A 15 20.53 -13.57 26.71
N ALA A 16 20.80 -14.13 25.52
CA ALA A 16 22.16 -14.25 24.98
C ALA A 16 22.70 -12.88 24.56
N GLY A 17 23.75 -12.42 25.26
CA GLY A 17 24.30 -11.07 25.11
C GLY A 17 24.93 -10.74 23.76
N HIS A 18 25.13 -11.74 22.88
CA HIS A 18 25.65 -11.57 21.52
C HIS A 18 24.56 -11.26 20.49
N ILE A 19 23.27 -11.35 20.87
CA ILE A 19 22.15 -11.04 19.95
C ILE A 19 21.72 -9.60 20.17
N GLU A 20 21.98 -8.76 19.19
CA GLU A 20 21.60 -7.34 19.20
C GLU A 20 20.20 -7.15 18.59
N ARG A 21 19.28 -6.52 19.31
CA ARG A 21 17.93 -6.16 18.84
C ARG A 21 17.76 -4.68 18.50
N ARG A 22 18.71 -3.87 18.88
CA ARG A 22 18.68 -2.42 18.69
C ARG A 22 19.13 -2.09 17.29
N ILE A 23 18.20 -1.77 16.41
CA ILE A 23 18.47 -1.54 14.98
C ILE A 23 19.55 -0.47 14.76
N TRP A 24 19.66 0.54 15.65
CA TRP A 24 20.68 1.61 15.57
C TRP A 24 22.10 1.16 15.88
N LYS A 25 22.32 -0.09 16.22
CA LYS A 25 23.64 -0.68 16.41
C LYS A 25 24.19 -1.36 15.16
N TYR A 26 23.39 -1.49 14.12
CA TYR A 26 23.80 -2.12 12.86
C TYR A 26 24.32 -1.09 11.87
N ALA A 27 25.31 -1.48 11.05
CA ALA A 27 25.90 -0.63 10.02
C ALA A 27 24.86 -0.15 8.97
N ASN A 28 23.85 -0.98 8.71
CA ASN A 28 22.73 -0.69 7.81
C ASN A 28 21.49 -0.13 8.54
N PHE A 29 21.71 0.65 9.59
CA PHE A 29 20.63 1.25 10.39
C PHE A 29 19.65 2.07 9.56
N GLU A 30 20.15 2.86 8.60
CA GLU A 30 19.29 3.74 7.79
C GLU A 30 18.27 2.96 6.98
N GLN A 31 18.68 1.87 6.36
CA GLN A 31 17.81 0.97 5.60
C GLN A 31 16.76 0.32 6.50
N MET A 32 17.16 -0.10 7.70
CA MET A 32 16.22 -0.65 8.70
C MET A 32 15.23 0.39 9.18
N ARG A 33 15.68 1.63 9.41
CA ARG A 33 14.83 2.76 9.79
C ARG A 33 13.82 3.07 8.68
N ASP A 34 14.26 3.12 7.43
CA ASP A 34 13.39 3.44 6.29
C ASP A 34 12.37 2.31 6.04
N ALA A 35 12.74 1.06 6.25
CA ALA A 35 11.80 -0.06 6.27
C ALA A 35 10.72 0.11 7.37
N ILE A 36 11.08 0.60 8.56
CA ILE A 36 10.11 0.90 9.62
C ILE A 36 9.22 2.08 9.24
N TYR A 37 9.76 3.12 8.58
CA TYR A 37 8.92 4.20 8.07
C TYR A 37 7.89 3.72 7.05
N LEU A 38 8.29 2.82 6.14
CA LEU A 38 7.36 2.19 5.21
C LEU A 38 6.27 1.40 5.96
N ARG A 39 6.66 0.66 7.00
CA ARG A 39 5.71 -0.04 7.87
C ARG A 39 4.70 0.90 8.50
N TYR A 40 5.14 2.06 9.01
CA TYR A 40 4.25 3.07 9.58
C TYR A 40 3.33 3.69 8.53
N ALA A 41 3.86 3.95 7.34
CA ALA A 41 3.04 4.45 6.23
C ALA A 41 1.93 3.46 5.84
N LEU A 42 2.20 2.16 5.86
CA LEU A 42 1.24 1.10 5.54
C LEU A 42 0.19 0.82 6.63
N ILE A 43 0.26 1.47 7.80
CA ILE A 43 -0.69 1.18 8.90
C ILE A 43 -2.17 1.25 8.46
N PRO A 44 -2.65 2.26 7.70
CA PRO A 44 -4.05 2.29 7.29
C PRO A 44 -4.44 1.09 6.41
N TYR A 45 -3.55 0.65 5.52
CA TYR A 45 -3.75 -0.57 4.74
C TYR A 45 -3.77 -1.81 5.64
N ILE A 46 -2.75 -1.98 6.48
CA ILE A 46 -2.59 -3.13 7.38
C ILE A 46 -3.80 -3.26 8.32
N TYR A 47 -4.23 -2.14 8.90
CA TYR A 47 -5.34 -2.14 9.85
C TYR A 47 -6.67 -2.49 9.18
N THR A 48 -6.90 -1.97 7.97
CA THR A 48 -8.06 -2.35 7.15
C THR A 48 -8.02 -3.85 6.78
N MET A 49 -6.85 -4.38 6.41
CA MET A 49 -6.70 -5.80 6.11
C MET A 49 -6.82 -6.69 7.35
N ALA A 50 -6.45 -6.21 8.53
CA ALA A 50 -6.69 -6.90 9.80
C ALA A 50 -8.20 -7.00 10.09
N ARG A 51 -8.95 -5.92 9.86
CA ARG A 51 -10.42 -5.93 9.96
C ARG A 51 -11.04 -6.89 8.94
N TRP A 52 -10.59 -6.84 7.70
CA TRP A 52 -11.03 -7.77 6.66
C TRP A 52 -10.74 -9.24 7.04
N SER A 53 -9.56 -9.51 7.60
CA SER A 53 -9.21 -10.86 8.11
C SER A 53 -10.14 -11.30 9.25
N TYR A 54 -10.50 -10.40 10.14
CA TYR A 54 -11.45 -10.67 11.21
C TYR A 54 -12.84 -11.00 10.66
N ASP A 55 -13.33 -10.20 9.71
CA ASP A 55 -14.67 -10.37 9.15
C ASP A 55 -14.81 -11.63 8.28
N THR A 56 -13.74 -12.05 7.60
CA THR A 56 -13.77 -13.16 6.63
C THR A 56 -13.15 -14.46 7.13
N GLY A 57 -12.35 -14.41 8.20
CA GLY A 57 -11.53 -15.54 8.65
C GLY A 57 -10.32 -15.84 7.77
N VAL A 58 -10.06 -15.01 6.74
CA VAL A 58 -8.95 -15.20 5.78
C VAL A 58 -7.71 -14.42 6.22
N GLY A 59 -6.56 -15.08 6.29
CA GLY A 59 -5.31 -14.45 6.74
C GLY A 59 -4.83 -13.33 5.84
N MET A 60 -4.21 -12.29 6.43
CA MET A 60 -3.61 -11.18 5.70
C MET A 60 -2.39 -11.62 4.88
N CYS A 61 -1.54 -12.49 5.42
CA CYS A 61 -0.44 -13.09 4.69
C CYS A 61 -0.90 -14.43 4.12
N ARG A 62 -0.91 -14.56 2.80
CA ARG A 62 -1.37 -15.78 2.13
C ARG A 62 -0.31 -16.27 1.16
N PRO A 63 0.10 -17.55 1.24
CA PRO A 63 0.94 -18.14 0.19
C PRO A 63 0.21 -18.08 -1.15
N MET A 64 0.96 -18.02 -2.24
CA MET A 64 0.41 -17.78 -3.57
C MET A 64 -0.66 -18.82 -3.96
N TYR A 65 -0.48 -20.10 -3.60
CA TYR A 65 -1.43 -21.16 -3.91
C TYR A 65 -2.83 -20.96 -3.28
N TYR A 66 -2.94 -20.11 -2.25
CA TYR A 66 -4.23 -19.79 -1.66
C TYR A 66 -5.11 -18.95 -2.60
N ASN A 67 -4.51 -18.04 -3.34
CA ASN A 67 -5.20 -17.16 -4.30
C ASN A 67 -5.19 -17.76 -5.73
N TYR A 68 -4.21 -18.61 -6.05
CA TYR A 68 -3.97 -19.17 -7.37
C TYR A 68 -3.74 -20.70 -7.30
N PRO A 69 -4.73 -21.47 -6.80
CA PRO A 69 -4.54 -22.91 -6.54
C PRO A 69 -4.29 -23.74 -7.80
N GLU A 70 -4.72 -23.25 -8.98
CA GLU A 70 -4.59 -23.95 -10.25
C GLU A 70 -3.27 -23.64 -10.98
N ALA A 71 -2.44 -22.73 -10.45
CA ALA A 71 -1.18 -22.35 -11.07
C ALA A 71 -0.01 -23.12 -10.42
N ASP A 72 0.74 -23.89 -11.20
CA ASP A 72 1.92 -24.63 -10.74
C ASP A 72 2.99 -23.68 -10.16
N GLU A 73 3.09 -22.48 -10.70
CA GLU A 73 4.00 -21.43 -10.24
C GLU A 73 3.72 -21.02 -8.80
N ALA A 74 2.46 -21.04 -8.37
CA ALA A 74 2.06 -20.70 -7.01
C ALA A 74 2.68 -21.63 -5.95
N TYR A 75 3.02 -22.85 -6.34
CA TYR A 75 3.69 -23.86 -5.50
C TYR A 75 5.21 -23.84 -5.70
N ARG A 76 5.69 -23.44 -6.88
CA ARG A 76 7.12 -23.40 -7.20
C ARG A 76 7.81 -22.19 -6.61
N TYR A 77 7.15 -21.01 -6.62
CA TYR A 77 7.70 -19.74 -6.11
C TYR A 77 7.22 -19.46 -4.68
N GLU A 78 7.43 -20.38 -3.76
CA GLU A 78 7.00 -20.33 -2.36
C GLU A 78 7.63 -19.20 -1.53
N GLY A 79 8.70 -18.58 -2.02
CA GLY A 79 9.39 -17.46 -1.37
C GLY A 79 8.69 -16.09 -1.58
N GLN A 80 7.46 -16.07 -2.05
CA GLN A 80 6.61 -14.88 -2.22
C GLN A 80 5.20 -15.13 -1.70
N TYR A 81 4.44 -14.06 -1.41
CA TYR A 81 3.11 -14.18 -0.83
C TYR A 81 2.27 -12.93 -1.09
N MET A 82 0.93 -13.06 -0.98
CA MET A 82 0.02 -11.92 -0.94
C MET A 82 -0.04 -11.33 0.46
N PHE A 83 0.13 -10.02 0.56
CA PHE A 83 -0.06 -9.25 1.77
C PHE A 83 -1.31 -8.36 1.63
N GLY A 84 -2.38 -8.74 2.30
CA GLY A 84 -3.71 -8.23 1.98
C GLY A 84 -4.15 -8.65 0.58
N ASN A 85 -5.04 -7.87 -0.04
CA ASN A 85 -5.64 -8.24 -1.32
C ASN A 85 -4.88 -7.70 -2.54
N ASP A 86 -4.03 -6.70 -2.35
CA ASP A 86 -3.51 -5.89 -3.45
C ASP A 86 -1.98 -5.82 -3.51
N ILE A 87 -1.27 -6.40 -2.53
CA ILE A 87 0.19 -6.35 -2.47
C ILE A 87 0.77 -7.76 -2.58
N LEU A 88 1.60 -7.99 -3.60
CA LEU A 88 2.47 -9.16 -3.70
C LEU A 88 3.83 -8.79 -3.12
N VAL A 89 4.37 -9.62 -2.22
CA VAL A 89 5.67 -9.42 -1.58
C VAL A 89 6.58 -10.59 -1.88
N ALA A 90 7.81 -10.30 -2.31
CA ALA A 90 8.80 -11.31 -2.65
C ALA A 90 10.13 -11.05 -1.93
N PRO A 91 10.23 -11.24 -0.59
CA PRO A 91 11.43 -10.93 0.16
C PRO A 91 12.66 -11.63 -0.40
N VAL A 92 13.79 -10.93 -0.46
CA VAL A 92 15.07 -11.52 -0.84
C VAL A 92 15.58 -12.36 0.33
N THR A 93 15.74 -13.65 0.08
CA THR A 93 16.20 -14.64 1.08
C THR A 93 17.56 -15.24 0.75
N SER A 94 18.09 -14.97 -0.44
CA SER A 94 19.43 -15.39 -0.87
C SER A 94 20.49 -14.43 -0.35
N SER A 95 21.71 -14.96 -0.10
CA SER A 95 22.87 -14.14 0.25
C SER A 95 23.37 -13.39 -0.97
N ASP A 96 23.76 -12.12 -0.77
CA ASP A 96 24.44 -11.30 -1.77
C ASP A 96 25.92 -11.66 -1.96
N LYS A 97 26.43 -12.63 -1.21
CA LYS A 97 27.83 -13.08 -1.25
C LYS A 97 28.85 -11.94 -1.15
N GLY A 98 28.48 -10.83 -0.52
CA GLY A 98 29.33 -9.66 -0.34
C GLY A 98 29.29 -8.65 -1.50
N THR A 99 28.46 -8.86 -2.52
CA THR A 99 28.32 -7.93 -3.67
C THR A 99 27.32 -6.80 -3.42
N ASN A 100 26.57 -6.85 -2.33
CA ASN A 100 25.42 -5.99 -2.01
C ASN A 100 24.24 -6.13 -3.00
N VAL A 101 24.26 -7.13 -3.87
CA VAL A 101 23.21 -7.41 -4.85
C VAL A 101 22.83 -8.88 -4.80
N SER A 102 21.53 -9.15 -4.77
CA SER A 102 20.97 -10.51 -4.86
C SER A 102 19.97 -10.57 -5.97
N GLU A 103 20.00 -11.64 -6.75
CA GLU A 103 18.99 -11.92 -7.77
C GLU A 103 17.83 -12.74 -7.18
N LYS A 104 16.64 -12.50 -7.71
CA LYS A 104 15.44 -13.24 -7.34
C LYS A 104 14.51 -13.38 -8.54
N ASP A 105 14.04 -14.59 -8.73
CA ASP A 105 12.92 -14.88 -9.63
C ASP A 105 11.61 -14.65 -8.89
N ILE A 106 10.71 -13.93 -9.53
CA ILE A 106 9.41 -13.55 -8.98
C ILE A 106 8.35 -13.90 -10.01
N TRP A 107 7.42 -14.75 -9.62
CA TRP A 107 6.26 -15.03 -10.45
C TRP A 107 5.19 -13.97 -10.23
N LEU A 108 4.81 -13.29 -11.29
CA LEU A 108 3.68 -12.35 -11.30
C LEU A 108 2.49 -13.07 -11.93
N PRO A 109 1.40 -13.32 -11.19
CA PRO A 109 0.17 -13.89 -11.75
C PRO A 109 -0.40 -13.05 -12.90
N GLU A 110 -1.34 -13.61 -13.67
CA GLU A 110 -2.01 -12.89 -14.76
C GLU A 110 -2.58 -11.53 -14.29
N GLY A 111 -2.62 -10.55 -15.21
CA GLY A 111 -2.97 -9.16 -14.98
C GLY A 111 -1.75 -8.25 -15.03
N LYS A 112 -1.89 -7.02 -14.55
CA LYS A 112 -0.77 -6.07 -14.51
C LYS A 112 -0.34 -5.80 -13.07
N TRP A 113 0.97 -5.64 -12.89
CA TRP A 113 1.59 -5.42 -11.59
C TRP A 113 2.46 -4.16 -11.62
N TYR A 114 2.23 -3.26 -10.70
CA TYR A 114 3.07 -2.08 -10.52
C TYR A 114 4.23 -2.42 -9.59
N GLU A 115 5.45 -2.40 -10.13
CA GLU A 115 6.68 -2.58 -9.34
C GLU A 115 6.99 -1.27 -8.61
N VAL A 116 6.79 -1.26 -7.30
CA VAL A 116 6.85 -0.01 -6.52
C VAL A 116 8.25 0.62 -6.52
N MET A 117 9.28 -0.20 -6.67
CA MET A 117 10.67 0.25 -6.66
C MET A 117 11.10 0.99 -7.92
N THR A 118 10.62 0.55 -9.09
CA THR A 118 11.00 1.11 -10.39
C THR A 118 9.95 2.06 -10.95
N GLY A 119 8.72 2.00 -10.43
CA GLY A 119 7.58 2.72 -10.96
C GLY A 119 7.06 2.14 -12.28
N GLU A 120 7.46 0.92 -12.62
CA GLU A 120 7.06 0.25 -13.87
C GLU A 120 5.77 -0.56 -13.69
N LEU A 121 4.99 -0.59 -14.76
CA LEU A 121 3.84 -1.48 -14.88
C LEU A 121 4.26 -2.69 -15.71
N ILE A 122 4.18 -3.89 -15.13
CA ILE A 122 4.67 -5.14 -15.70
C ILE A 122 3.47 -6.03 -16.03
N ASP A 123 3.48 -6.63 -17.20
CA ASP A 123 2.51 -7.66 -17.56
C ASP A 123 2.82 -8.96 -16.79
N GLY A 124 1.82 -9.48 -16.09
CA GLY A 124 1.89 -10.74 -15.36
C GLY A 124 1.73 -11.96 -16.27
N GLY A 125 1.43 -13.12 -15.69
CA GLY A 125 1.42 -14.42 -16.37
C GLY A 125 2.84 -14.95 -16.65
N SER A 126 3.86 -14.37 -16.03
CA SER A 126 5.27 -14.70 -16.28
C SER A 126 6.13 -14.59 -15.03
N VAL A 127 7.35 -15.12 -15.13
CA VAL A 127 8.39 -14.96 -14.12
C VAL A 127 9.34 -13.86 -14.55
N VAL A 128 9.60 -12.91 -13.66
CA VAL A 128 10.59 -11.85 -13.86
C VAL A 128 11.80 -12.09 -12.96
N THR A 129 13.00 -12.02 -13.52
CA THR A 129 14.25 -12.02 -12.74
C THR A 129 14.65 -10.59 -12.47
N ARG A 130 14.90 -10.26 -11.19
CA ARG A 130 15.30 -8.92 -10.74
C ARG A 130 16.50 -8.99 -9.82
N SER A 131 17.33 -7.95 -9.88
CA SER A 131 18.45 -7.73 -8.97
C SER A 131 18.07 -6.68 -7.93
N PHE A 132 18.32 -6.98 -6.66
CA PHE A 132 17.98 -6.11 -5.54
C PHE A 132 19.21 -5.84 -4.68
N THR A 133 19.38 -4.58 -4.28
CA THR A 133 20.32 -4.19 -3.23
C THR A 133 19.67 -4.39 -1.85
N ARG A 134 20.46 -4.23 -0.78
CA ARG A 134 19.96 -4.39 0.61
C ARG A 134 18.92 -3.36 1.01
N GLU A 135 18.93 -2.19 0.36
CA GLU A 135 18.01 -1.09 0.58
C GLU A 135 16.63 -1.37 -0.01
N GLN A 136 16.57 -2.25 -0.99
CA GLN A 136 15.39 -2.50 -1.79
C GLN A 136 14.54 -3.62 -1.20
N ILE A 137 13.22 -3.44 -1.23
CA ILE A 137 12.24 -4.44 -0.81
C ILE A 137 11.36 -4.77 -2.01
N PRO A 138 11.40 -6.02 -2.52
CA PRO A 138 10.57 -6.42 -3.65
C PRO A 138 9.09 -6.52 -3.24
N TYR A 139 8.27 -5.60 -3.71
CA TYR A 139 6.82 -5.69 -3.59
C TYR A 139 6.13 -4.99 -4.75
N TYR A 140 4.95 -5.49 -5.07
CA TYR A 140 4.19 -5.13 -6.26
C TYR A 140 2.75 -4.83 -5.86
N TYR A 141 2.16 -3.81 -6.45
CA TYR A 141 0.74 -3.56 -6.34
C TYR A 141 0.02 -4.14 -7.56
N ARG A 142 -1.11 -4.78 -7.34
CA ARG A 142 -1.96 -5.26 -8.42
C ARG A 142 -2.55 -4.08 -9.20
N GLU A 143 -2.88 -4.27 -10.48
CA GLU A 143 -3.65 -3.30 -11.25
C GLU A 143 -4.99 -2.96 -10.57
N GLY A 144 -5.38 -1.69 -10.62
CA GLY A 144 -6.58 -1.20 -9.96
C GLY A 144 -6.49 -1.11 -8.43
N ALA A 145 -5.35 -1.41 -7.83
CA ALA A 145 -5.17 -1.30 -6.38
C ALA A 145 -5.29 0.15 -5.90
N ILE A 146 -5.90 0.30 -4.73
CA ILE A 146 -5.97 1.56 -3.99
C ILE A 146 -5.32 1.33 -2.63
N ILE A 147 -4.15 1.94 -2.41
CA ILE A 147 -3.35 1.71 -1.20
C ILE A 147 -3.38 2.97 -0.33
N PRO A 148 -4.07 2.93 0.81
CA PRO A 148 -4.04 4.02 1.78
C PRO A 148 -2.74 4.01 2.57
N LEU A 149 -2.12 5.19 2.70
CA LEU A 149 -0.86 5.39 3.40
C LEU A 149 -0.96 6.59 4.35
N TYR A 150 -0.27 6.51 5.48
CA TYR A 150 0.03 7.68 6.29
C TYR A 150 1.28 8.40 5.78
N PRO A 151 1.42 9.70 6.04
CA PRO A 151 2.66 10.42 5.80
C PRO A 151 3.83 9.78 6.56
N ARG A 152 5.06 10.01 6.07
CA ARG A 152 6.27 9.55 6.78
C ARG A 152 6.29 10.11 8.21
N MET A 153 6.38 9.22 9.20
CA MET A 153 6.37 9.60 10.62
C MET A 153 7.23 8.66 11.45
N MET A 154 7.70 9.15 12.60
CA MET A 154 8.52 8.36 13.53
C MET A 154 7.68 7.50 14.49
N HIS A 155 6.44 7.87 14.73
CA HIS A 155 5.52 7.16 15.64
C HIS A 155 4.08 7.58 15.36
N LEU A 156 3.14 6.71 15.69
CA LEU A 156 1.71 6.96 15.56
C LEU A 156 1.09 7.23 16.96
N LYS A 157 1.36 8.43 17.53
CA LYS A 157 0.70 8.89 18.78
C LYS A 157 -0.66 9.52 18.51
N LYS A 158 -0.84 10.09 17.31
CA LYS A 158 -2.06 10.74 16.88
C LYS A 158 -2.30 10.38 15.41
N ARG A 159 -3.56 10.14 15.06
CA ARG A 159 -3.95 9.91 13.67
C ARG A 159 -3.57 11.12 12.81
N PRO A 160 -2.91 10.90 11.65
CA PRO A 160 -2.60 11.98 10.73
C PRO A 160 -3.86 12.65 10.16
N GLU A 161 -3.79 13.95 9.93
CA GLU A 161 -4.88 14.71 9.32
C GLU A 161 -5.00 14.46 7.81
N THR A 162 -3.91 14.04 7.17
CA THR A 162 -3.86 13.74 5.73
C THR A 162 -3.74 12.23 5.53
N LEU A 163 -4.58 11.69 4.67
CA LEU A 163 -4.48 10.32 4.16
C LEU A 163 -3.96 10.37 2.73
N THR A 164 -2.88 9.66 2.44
CA THR A 164 -2.41 9.45 1.07
C THR A 164 -3.11 8.22 0.50
N LEU A 165 -3.61 8.33 -0.72
CA LEU A 165 -4.19 7.23 -1.47
C LEU A 165 -3.39 7.06 -2.75
N GLN A 166 -2.72 5.92 -2.90
CA GLN A 166 -2.03 5.55 -4.13
C GLN A 166 -2.95 4.70 -5.01
N PHE A 167 -3.04 5.06 -6.29
CA PHE A 167 -3.87 4.39 -7.28
C PHE A 167 -2.98 3.81 -8.37
N THR A 168 -3.02 2.51 -8.57
CA THR A 168 -2.38 1.87 -9.71
C THR A 168 -3.29 1.95 -10.95
N PRO A 169 -2.73 1.95 -12.17
CA PRO A 169 -3.54 1.85 -13.38
C PRO A 169 -4.45 0.62 -13.35
N GLY A 170 -5.64 0.77 -13.91
CA GLY A 170 -6.63 -0.28 -14.00
C GLY A 170 -7.99 0.29 -14.45
N ALA A 171 -8.80 -0.52 -15.11
CA ALA A 171 -10.13 -0.11 -15.54
C ALA A 171 -11.03 0.23 -14.34
N ARG A 172 -10.90 -0.54 -13.27
CA ARG A 172 -11.65 -0.36 -12.02
C ARG A 172 -10.80 -0.69 -10.82
N GLY A 173 -11.06 -0.01 -9.70
CA GLY A 173 -10.49 -0.31 -8.39
C GLY A 173 -11.45 0.07 -7.29
N GLU A 174 -11.37 -0.65 -6.17
CA GLU A 174 -12.17 -0.38 -4.99
C GLU A 174 -11.39 -0.73 -3.73
N PHE A 175 -11.50 0.11 -2.71
CA PHE A 175 -10.99 -0.14 -1.37
C PHE A 175 -11.97 0.38 -0.32
N ASN A 176 -12.24 -0.42 0.70
CA ASN A 176 -13.12 -0.04 1.79
C ASN A 176 -12.31 0.24 3.04
N TYR A 177 -11.89 1.50 3.21
CA TYR A 177 -11.01 1.96 4.29
C TYR A 177 -11.72 1.90 5.64
N TYR A 178 -11.14 1.16 6.58
CA TYR A 178 -11.64 0.93 7.93
C TYR A 178 -10.95 1.81 8.98
N GLU A 179 -11.73 2.31 9.93
CA GLU A 179 -11.23 3.03 11.12
C GLU A 179 -12.10 2.74 12.35
N ASP A 180 -11.47 2.73 13.52
CA ASP A 180 -12.09 2.69 14.84
C ASP A 180 -11.28 3.52 15.84
N ALA A 181 -11.62 3.50 17.13
CA ALA A 181 -10.91 4.22 18.16
C ALA A 181 -9.49 3.67 18.44
N GLY A 182 -9.20 2.43 18.07
CA GLY A 182 -7.88 1.79 18.16
C GLY A 182 -7.42 1.38 19.58
N ASN A 183 -8.20 1.68 20.60
CA ASN A 183 -7.79 1.51 22.01
C ASN A 183 -8.85 0.86 22.90
N ASN A 184 -9.93 0.34 22.34
CA ASN A 184 -11.00 -0.35 23.06
C ASN A 184 -11.42 -1.64 22.32
N ALA A 185 -12.37 -2.37 22.91
CA ALA A 185 -12.90 -3.62 22.35
C ALA A 185 -14.16 -3.44 21.49
N ASP A 186 -14.61 -2.20 21.28
CA ASP A 186 -15.89 -1.90 20.60
C ASP A 186 -15.77 -1.87 19.06
N TYR A 187 -14.62 -2.29 18.53
CA TYR A 187 -14.29 -2.31 17.10
C TYR A 187 -15.30 -3.03 16.21
N GLN A 188 -16.16 -3.84 16.78
CA GLN A 188 -17.22 -4.55 16.02
C GLN A 188 -18.36 -3.63 15.63
N THR A 189 -18.73 -2.69 16.51
CA THR A 189 -19.89 -1.82 16.37
C THR A 189 -19.53 -0.34 16.26
N ALA A 190 -18.49 0.10 16.98
CA ALA A 190 -17.98 1.47 16.98
C ALA A 190 -16.83 1.61 15.97
N CYS A 191 -17.17 1.63 14.69
CA CYS A 191 -16.20 1.73 13.60
C CYS A 191 -16.80 2.46 12.40
N THR A 192 -15.93 2.83 11.48
CA THR A 192 -16.33 3.48 10.23
C THR A 192 -15.71 2.81 9.01
N PHE A 193 -16.41 2.91 7.89
CA PHE A 193 -15.92 2.56 6.59
C PHE A 193 -16.03 3.73 5.63
N THR A 194 -14.99 3.95 4.84
CA THR A 194 -14.97 4.90 3.74
C THR A 194 -14.67 4.12 2.46
N ARG A 195 -15.69 3.98 1.61
CA ARG A 195 -15.52 3.36 0.30
C ARG A 195 -14.78 4.31 -0.62
N ILE A 196 -13.77 3.80 -1.34
CA ILE A 196 -12.95 4.55 -2.30
C ILE A 196 -12.95 3.75 -3.60
N THR A 197 -13.23 4.41 -4.72
CA THR A 197 -13.24 3.75 -6.04
C THR A 197 -12.41 4.52 -7.05
N GLN A 198 -11.87 3.82 -8.04
CA GLN A 198 -11.40 4.42 -9.28
C GLN A 198 -12.09 3.75 -10.47
N ASN A 199 -12.30 4.50 -11.53
CA ASN A 199 -12.80 4.02 -12.81
C ASN A 199 -12.05 4.74 -13.92
N THR A 200 -11.56 3.98 -14.90
CA THR A 200 -10.89 4.51 -16.09
C THR A 200 -11.64 4.03 -17.31
N GLU A 201 -12.14 4.96 -18.10
CA GLU A 201 -12.89 4.72 -19.34
C GLU A 201 -12.52 5.80 -20.35
N ASP A 202 -12.25 5.41 -21.58
CA ASP A 202 -11.89 6.29 -22.72
C ASP A 202 -10.78 7.31 -22.38
N GLY A 203 -9.75 6.87 -21.68
CA GLY A 203 -8.61 7.71 -21.29
C GLY A 203 -8.87 8.63 -20.08
N ARG A 204 -10.09 8.71 -19.60
CA ARG A 204 -10.51 9.50 -18.44
C ARG A 204 -10.51 8.65 -17.18
N THR A 205 -9.80 9.09 -16.16
CA THR A 205 -9.79 8.44 -14.85
C THR A 205 -10.62 9.25 -13.85
N SER A 206 -11.55 8.61 -13.17
CA SER A 206 -12.27 9.18 -12.03
C SER A 206 -11.95 8.44 -10.74
N CYS A 207 -11.77 9.18 -9.66
CA CYS A 207 -11.62 8.66 -8.31
C CYS A 207 -12.72 9.25 -7.43
N THR A 208 -13.45 8.40 -6.72
CA THR A 208 -14.48 8.85 -5.77
C THR A 208 -14.17 8.31 -4.38
N ILE A 209 -14.10 9.22 -3.42
CA ILE A 209 -14.09 8.95 -1.98
C ILE A 209 -15.53 9.18 -1.52
N TYR A 210 -16.22 8.13 -1.11
CA TYR A 210 -17.62 8.21 -0.69
C TYR A 210 -17.76 8.73 0.73
N PRO A 211 -18.94 9.23 1.10
CA PRO A 211 -19.26 9.57 2.49
C PRO A 211 -18.94 8.40 3.41
N ARG A 212 -18.30 8.72 4.53
CA ARG A 212 -17.99 7.74 5.57
C ARG A 212 -19.30 7.22 6.20
N THR A 213 -19.37 5.91 6.44
CA THR A 213 -20.47 5.24 7.13
C THR A 213 -20.02 4.76 8.51
N GLY A 214 -20.95 4.68 9.48
CA GLY A 214 -20.65 4.29 10.85
C GLY A 214 -20.14 5.45 11.70
N SER A 215 -19.77 5.16 12.94
CA SER A 215 -19.24 6.14 13.90
C SER A 215 -18.41 5.47 15.00
N PHE A 216 -17.50 6.22 15.58
CA PHE A 216 -16.76 5.89 16.80
C PHE A 216 -16.36 7.20 17.51
N ASP A 217 -16.00 7.10 18.79
CA ASP A 217 -15.60 8.26 19.58
C ASP A 217 -14.32 8.90 19.06
N ASP A 218 -14.26 10.23 19.04
CA ASP A 218 -13.11 11.03 18.54
C ASP A 218 -12.76 10.80 17.05
N MET A 219 -13.71 10.33 16.24
CA MET A 219 -13.48 10.21 14.80
C MET A 219 -13.29 11.59 14.16
N PRO A 220 -12.36 11.74 13.19
CA PRO A 220 -12.15 13.01 12.51
C PRO A 220 -13.40 13.38 11.69
N GLU A 221 -13.92 14.60 11.85
CA GLU A 221 -15.05 15.10 11.05
C GLU A 221 -14.62 15.52 9.64
N GLU A 222 -13.40 16.00 9.52
CA GLU A 222 -12.79 16.44 8.27
C GLU A 222 -11.46 15.74 8.02
N ARG A 223 -11.12 15.57 6.74
CA ARG A 223 -9.85 15.00 6.32
C ARG A 223 -9.31 15.66 5.06
N ALA A 224 -7.98 15.84 5.01
CA ALA A 224 -7.26 16.16 3.80
C ALA A 224 -6.80 14.86 3.11
N TYR A 225 -6.70 14.89 1.77
CA TYR A 225 -6.18 13.76 1.03
C TYR A 225 -5.05 14.19 0.10
N ARG A 226 -4.09 13.29 -0.06
CA ARG A 226 -3.08 13.32 -1.11
C ARG A 226 -3.35 12.13 -2.02
N LEU A 227 -3.77 12.39 -3.25
CA LEU A 227 -4.08 11.35 -4.23
C LEU A 227 -2.89 11.20 -5.17
N GLU A 228 -2.33 10.01 -5.27
CA GLU A 228 -1.18 9.71 -6.13
C GLU A 228 -1.57 8.67 -7.16
N PHE A 229 -1.69 9.08 -8.41
CA PHE A 229 -1.97 8.20 -9.54
C PHE A 229 -0.65 7.77 -10.16
N LEU A 230 -0.33 6.48 -10.01
CA LEU A 230 0.97 5.88 -10.33
C LEU A 230 1.07 5.46 -11.80
N ALA A 231 2.29 5.20 -12.29
CA ALA A 231 2.60 4.78 -13.67
C ALA A 231 1.97 5.69 -14.72
N ARG A 232 2.07 7.01 -14.53
CA ARG A 232 1.62 8.02 -15.48
C ARG A 232 2.81 8.56 -16.25
N ASN A 233 2.87 8.28 -17.57
CA ASN A 233 4.00 8.70 -18.40
C ASN A 233 3.86 10.13 -18.96
N GLU A 234 2.67 10.73 -18.83
CA GLU A 234 2.36 12.06 -19.34
C GLU A 234 1.59 12.86 -18.30
N ALA A 235 1.78 14.18 -18.36
CA ALA A 235 0.99 15.11 -17.54
C ALA A 235 -0.48 15.09 -18.00
N PRO A 236 -1.44 15.21 -17.10
CA PRO A 236 -2.85 15.30 -17.47
C PRO A 236 -3.13 16.63 -18.17
N THR A 237 -4.06 16.64 -19.10
CA THR A 237 -4.52 17.87 -19.74
C THR A 237 -5.38 18.70 -18.82
N LYS A 238 -6.10 18.02 -17.90
CA LYS A 238 -7.00 18.66 -16.97
C LYS A 238 -7.25 17.80 -15.74
N VAL A 239 -7.35 18.43 -14.58
CA VAL A 239 -7.76 17.80 -13.32
C VAL A 239 -8.83 18.65 -12.65
N THR A 240 -9.99 18.07 -12.40
CA THR A 240 -11.15 18.77 -11.81
C THR A 240 -11.83 17.93 -10.74
N PHE A 241 -12.56 18.61 -9.87
CA PHE A 241 -13.58 17.98 -9.05
C PHE A 241 -14.88 17.81 -9.86
N SER A 242 -15.81 17.00 -9.36
CA SER A 242 -17.10 16.73 -10.02
C SER A 242 -17.98 17.98 -10.17
N ASP A 243 -17.77 19.02 -9.37
CA ASP A 243 -18.46 20.31 -9.47
C ASP A 243 -17.86 21.22 -10.58
N GLY A 244 -16.84 20.74 -11.30
CA GLY A 244 -16.18 21.47 -12.37
C GLY A 244 -15.04 22.38 -11.89
N THR A 245 -14.80 22.52 -10.58
CA THR A 245 -13.68 23.32 -10.06
C THR A 245 -12.34 22.64 -10.34
N HIS A 246 -11.31 23.45 -10.60
CA HIS A 246 -9.96 22.91 -10.84
C HIS A 246 -9.36 22.38 -9.54
N ALA A 247 -8.75 21.18 -9.64
CA ALA A 247 -7.96 20.62 -8.56
C ALA A 247 -6.49 21.08 -8.67
N VAL A 248 -5.86 21.30 -7.52
CA VAL A 248 -4.41 21.58 -7.46
C VAL A 248 -3.66 20.26 -7.62
N TYR A 249 -2.83 20.18 -8.63
CA TYR A 249 -2.03 18.97 -8.90
C TYR A 249 -0.59 19.30 -9.30
N GLU A 250 0.25 18.31 -9.19
CA GLU A 250 1.64 18.27 -9.64
C GLU A 250 1.85 17.01 -10.47
N TYR A 251 2.58 17.11 -11.58
CA TYR A 251 3.05 15.96 -12.33
C TYR A 251 4.53 15.73 -12.04
N ASP A 252 4.82 14.59 -11.41
CA ASP A 252 6.18 14.12 -11.15
C ASP A 252 6.61 13.21 -12.31
N ALA A 253 7.37 13.78 -13.25
CA ALA A 253 7.82 13.07 -14.45
C ALA A 253 8.85 11.97 -14.13
N GLU A 254 9.69 12.16 -13.11
CA GLU A 254 10.68 11.17 -12.68
C GLU A 254 9.99 9.99 -11.97
N GLY A 255 9.10 10.28 -11.03
CA GLY A 255 8.30 9.29 -10.33
C GLY A 255 7.12 8.76 -11.14
N LYS A 256 6.90 9.25 -12.38
CA LYS A 256 5.79 8.87 -13.28
C LYS A 256 4.44 8.87 -12.57
N LYS A 257 4.11 9.95 -11.88
CA LYS A 257 2.86 10.04 -11.12
C LYS A 257 2.24 11.42 -11.16
N ILE A 258 0.91 11.44 -11.04
CA ILE A 258 0.13 12.65 -10.81
C ILE A 258 -0.20 12.71 -9.33
N VAL A 259 0.08 13.83 -8.70
CA VAL A 259 -0.19 14.09 -7.29
C VAL A 259 -1.22 15.19 -7.15
N ILE A 260 -2.36 14.88 -6.55
CA ILE A 260 -3.46 15.82 -6.36
C ILE A 260 -3.62 16.10 -4.87
N SER A 261 -3.60 17.37 -4.50
CA SER A 261 -3.82 17.83 -3.12
C SER A 261 -5.30 18.18 -2.94
N VAL A 262 -5.98 17.43 -2.08
CA VAL A 262 -7.36 17.71 -1.69
C VAL A 262 -7.34 18.34 -0.29
N PRO A 263 -7.76 19.61 -0.14
CA PRO A 263 -7.82 20.25 1.18
C PRO A 263 -8.82 19.54 2.08
N LYS A 264 -8.81 19.87 3.37
CA LYS A 264 -9.77 19.30 4.33
C LYS A 264 -11.21 19.44 3.82
N ARG A 265 -11.91 18.33 3.80
CA ARG A 265 -13.32 18.20 3.44
C ARG A 265 -14.02 17.38 4.50
N ALA A 266 -15.32 17.65 4.69
CA ALA A 266 -16.16 16.86 5.58
C ALA A 266 -16.17 15.38 5.16
N CYS A 267 -15.89 14.47 6.09
CA CYS A 267 -15.92 13.04 5.83
C CYS A 267 -17.33 12.50 5.52
N SER A 268 -18.36 13.30 5.77
CA SER A 268 -19.76 13.02 5.42
C SER A 268 -20.12 13.38 3.97
N SER A 269 -19.20 13.98 3.20
CA SER A 269 -19.42 14.41 1.82
C SER A 269 -18.60 13.57 0.84
N ALA A 270 -19.16 13.30 -0.33
CA ALA A 270 -18.42 12.66 -1.41
C ALA A 270 -17.40 13.63 -2.02
N ILE A 271 -16.25 13.08 -2.40
CA ILE A 271 -15.20 13.81 -3.15
C ILE A 271 -14.95 13.01 -4.42
N THR A 272 -15.19 13.60 -5.58
CA THR A 272 -14.85 12.98 -6.86
C THR A 272 -13.86 13.85 -7.63
N VAL A 273 -12.73 13.27 -8.00
CA VAL A 273 -11.70 13.88 -8.84
C VAL A 273 -11.70 13.21 -10.20
N ILE A 274 -11.52 14.02 -11.24
CA ILE A 274 -11.54 13.61 -12.65
C ILE A 274 -10.23 14.06 -13.29
N ILE A 275 -9.56 13.14 -13.99
CA ILE A 275 -8.27 13.33 -14.69
C ILE A 275 -8.50 13.03 -16.16
N GLU A 276 -8.15 13.98 -17.02
CA GLU A 276 -8.24 13.91 -18.48
C GLU A 276 -6.90 14.08 -19.15
#